data_374faeaa48507f5eb26f970f23660938
#
_entry.id   374faeaa48507f5eb26f970f23660938
#
_cell.length_a   1.000
_cell.length_b   1.000
_cell.length_c   1.000
_cell.angle_alpha   90.00
_cell.angle_beta   90.00
_cell.angle_gamma   90.00
#
_symmetry.space_group_name_H-M   'P 1'
#
loop_
_entity.id
_entity.type
_entity.pdbx_description
1 polymer ?
#
loop_
_entity_poly.entity_id
_entity_poly.type
_entity_poly.pdbx_seq_one_letter_code
_entity_poly.pdbx_strand_id
1 'polypeptide(L)'
;MSLEQDIRQEKFESEFHKVAVNVLFTSSWLYNTNAARLKPHGITPEQYNVLRILRGSHPKPIMLVEVTCRMIDKNSNATRLVEKLRKKGLVKRETCANNRRQVDISITAKGLDVLSRIDKES
;
A
#
# COMPACT_ATOMS: atom_id res chain seq x y z
N MET A 1 -12.95 21.02 10.54
CA MET A 1 -12.83 20.94 9.06
C MET A 1 -14.19 20.61 8.46
N SER A 2 -14.75 21.50 7.67
CA SER A 2 -16.04 21.29 6.99
C SER A 2 -15.78 20.83 5.55
N LEU A 3 -16.50 19.82 5.09
CA LEU A 3 -16.37 19.32 3.72
C LEU A 3 -16.69 20.42 2.70
N GLU A 4 -17.78 21.15 2.91
CA GLU A 4 -18.22 22.21 2.02
C GLU A 4 -17.19 23.35 1.94
N GLN A 5 -16.56 23.70 3.06
CA GLN A 5 -15.51 24.72 3.09
C GLN A 5 -14.25 24.25 2.40
N ASP A 6 -13.84 23.01 2.64
CA ASP A 6 -12.59 22.48 2.12
C ASP A 6 -12.63 22.29 0.59
N ILE A 7 -13.74 21.88 0.03
CA ILE A 7 -13.89 21.73 -1.42
C ILE A 7 -14.54 22.93 -2.08
N ARG A 8 -14.99 23.92 -1.30
CA ARG A 8 -15.63 25.15 -1.78
C ARG A 8 -16.83 24.91 -2.68
N GLN A 9 -17.61 23.89 -2.36
CA GLN A 9 -18.81 23.53 -3.09
C GLN A 9 -20.02 23.76 -2.19
N GLU A 10 -20.89 24.69 -2.59
CA GLU A 10 -22.03 25.10 -1.78
C GLU A 10 -23.26 24.20 -1.92
N LYS A 11 -23.35 23.47 -3.05
CA LYS A 11 -24.52 22.65 -3.36
C LYS A 11 -24.13 21.30 -3.95
N PHE A 12 -24.75 20.25 -3.44
CA PHE A 12 -24.64 18.90 -3.96
C PHE A 12 -25.92 18.48 -4.66
N GLU A 13 -25.79 17.74 -5.77
CA GLU A 13 -26.95 17.31 -6.57
C GLU A 13 -27.81 16.30 -5.82
N SER A 14 -27.23 15.50 -4.90
CA SER A 14 -27.95 14.50 -4.13
C SER A 14 -27.16 14.11 -2.88
N GLU A 15 -27.81 13.43 -1.94
CA GLU A 15 -27.14 12.88 -0.76
C GLU A 15 -26.09 11.84 -1.16
N PHE A 16 -26.38 11.04 -2.18
CA PHE A 16 -25.39 10.08 -2.71
C PHE A 16 -24.15 10.81 -3.23
N HIS A 17 -24.35 11.87 -4.00
CA HIS A 17 -23.24 12.67 -4.53
C HIS A 17 -22.40 13.27 -3.39
N LYS A 18 -23.06 13.79 -2.36
CA LYS A 18 -22.36 14.33 -1.18
C LYS A 18 -21.54 13.29 -0.47
N VAL A 19 -22.07 12.08 -0.25
CA VAL A 19 -21.35 10.97 0.38
C VAL A 19 -20.15 10.56 -0.48
N ALA A 20 -20.34 10.44 -1.78
CA ALA A 20 -19.26 10.06 -2.71
C ALA A 20 -18.12 11.08 -2.68
N VAL A 21 -18.41 12.36 -2.75
CA VAL A 21 -17.41 13.44 -2.68
C VAL A 21 -16.70 13.42 -1.33
N ASN A 22 -17.44 13.20 -0.24
CA ASN A 22 -16.86 13.12 1.10
C ASN A 22 -15.87 11.96 1.22
N VAL A 23 -16.24 10.78 0.71
CA VAL A 23 -15.36 9.61 0.73
C VAL A 23 -14.10 9.88 -0.08
N LEU A 24 -14.23 10.43 -1.29
CA LEU A 24 -13.09 10.73 -2.15
C LEU A 24 -12.17 11.77 -1.52
N PHE A 25 -12.73 12.83 -0.95
CA PHE A 25 -11.94 13.86 -0.28
C PHE A 25 -11.18 13.29 0.91
N THR A 26 -11.86 12.52 1.77
CA THR A 26 -11.25 11.90 2.96
C THR A 26 -10.17 10.90 2.56
N SER A 27 -10.43 10.10 1.52
CA SER A 27 -9.47 9.14 0.99
C SER A 27 -8.20 9.83 0.50
N SER A 28 -8.34 10.92 -0.25
CA SER A 28 -7.20 11.70 -0.74
C SER A 28 -6.40 12.32 0.42
N TRP A 29 -7.09 12.90 1.38
CA TRP A 29 -6.45 13.45 2.58
C TRP A 29 -5.67 12.38 3.34
N LEU A 30 -6.28 11.22 3.54
CA LEU A 30 -5.64 10.11 4.26
C LEU A 30 -4.43 9.59 3.50
N TYR A 31 -4.54 9.45 2.18
CA TYR A 31 -3.42 9.04 1.34
C TYR A 31 -2.23 9.99 1.50
N ASN A 32 -2.48 11.28 1.38
CA ASN A 32 -1.43 12.30 1.46
C ASN A 32 -0.81 12.34 2.87
N THR A 33 -1.61 12.18 3.90
CA THR A 33 -1.14 12.13 5.28
C THR A 33 -0.23 10.91 5.50
N ASN A 34 -0.65 9.75 4.99
CA ASN A 34 0.17 8.54 5.07
C ASN A 34 1.46 8.68 4.25
N ALA A 35 1.39 9.28 3.06
CA ALA A 35 2.58 9.49 2.24
C ALA A 35 3.63 10.34 2.97
N ALA A 36 3.19 11.40 3.64
CA ALA A 36 4.08 12.26 4.41
C ALA A 36 4.71 11.50 5.59
N ARG A 37 3.92 10.68 6.29
CA ARG A 37 4.39 9.86 7.41
C ARG A 37 5.41 8.81 6.98
N LEU A 38 5.21 8.21 5.80
CA LEU A 38 6.06 7.14 5.29
C LEU A 38 7.33 7.64 4.60
N LYS A 39 7.34 8.88 4.15
CA LYS A 39 8.47 9.46 3.41
C LYS A 39 9.82 9.33 4.13
N PRO A 40 9.94 9.60 5.46
CA PRO A 40 11.20 9.42 6.16
C PRO A 40 11.72 7.97 6.15
N HIS A 41 10.83 7.00 5.96
CA HIS A 41 11.19 5.59 5.88
C HIS A 41 11.53 5.14 4.45
N GLY A 42 11.42 6.05 3.48
CA GLY A 42 11.80 5.79 2.09
C GLY A 42 10.82 4.94 1.32
N ILE A 43 9.56 4.85 1.76
CA ILE A 43 8.53 4.05 1.08
C ILE A 43 7.27 4.88 0.82
N THR A 44 6.50 4.46 -0.17
CA THR A 44 5.21 5.05 -0.53
C THR A 44 4.07 4.27 0.13
N PRO A 45 2.84 4.81 0.16
CA PRO A 45 1.68 4.07 0.66
C PRO A 45 1.46 2.74 -0.05
N GLU A 46 1.68 2.66 -1.37
CA GLU A 46 1.54 1.42 -2.12
C GLU A 46 2.60 0.40 -1.73
N GLN A 47 3.83 0.83 -1.54
CA GLN A 47 4.92 -0.02 -1.06
C GLN A 47 4.64 -0.49 0.37
N TYR A 48 4.15 0.38 1.21
CA TYR A 48 3.73 0.04 2.57
C TYR A 48 2.64 -1.03 2.55
N ASN A 49 1.65 -0.90 1.65
CA ASN A 49 0.59 -1.90 1.50
C ASN A 49 1.16 -3.28 1.16
N VAL A 50 2.10 -3.35 0.21
CA VAL A 50 2.77 -4.62 -0.14
C VAL A 50 3.46 -5.22 1.08
N LEU A 51 4.24 -4.42 1.81
CA LEU A 51 4.95 -4.90 2.99
C LEU A 51 3.98 -5.42 4.07
N ARG A 52 2.86 -4.73 4.28
CA ARG A 52 1.83 -5.17 5.23
C ARG A 52 1.22 -6.51 4.84
N ILE A 53 0.93 -6.68 3.55
CA ILE A 53 0.40 -7.95 3.03
C ILE A 53 1.40 -9.08 3.29
N LEU A 54 2.68 -8.84 2.99
CA LEU A 54 3.72 -9.86 3.17
C LEU A 54 3.97 -10.18 4.64
N ARG A 55 3.95 -9.18 5.51
CA ARG A 55 4.10 -9.41 6.95
C ARG A 55 2.98 -10.27 7.50
N GLY A 56 1.76 -10.10 7.00
CA GLY A 56 0.61 -10.89 7.42
C GLY A 56 0.76 -12.39 7.17
N SER A 57 1.61 -12.79 6.23
CA SER A 57 1.88 -14.20 5.90
C SER A 57 3.24 -14.69 6.38
N HIS A 58 4.07 -13.78 6.88
CA HIS A 58 5.42 -14.13 7.33
C HIS A 58 5.39 -15.31 8.32
N PRO A 59 6.25 -16.33 8.20
CA PRO A 59 7.39 -16.45 7.26
C PRO A 59 7.05 -17.07 5.91
N LYS A 60 5.79 -17.37 5.63
CA LYS A 60 5.39 -17.97 4.35
C LYS A 60 5.45 -16.93 3.23
N PRO A 61 6.05 -17.27 2.08
CA PRO A 61 5.97 -16.40 0.91
C PRO A 61 4.55 -16.39 0.33
N ILE A 62 4.26 -15.34 -0.44
CA ILE A 62 2.99 -15.19 -1.14
C ILE A 62 3.29 -15.06 -2.63
N MET A 63 2.48 -15.69 -3.48
CA MET A 63 2.59 -15.53 -4.92
C MET A 63 2.32 -14.08 -5.32
N LEU A 64 3.04 -13.59 -6.32
CA LEU A 64 2.87 -12.22 -6.82
C LEU A 64 1.41 -11.94 -7.21
N VAL A 65 0.73 -12.90 -7.84
CA VAL A 65 -0.69 -12.74 -8.21
C VAL A 65 -1.56 -12.54 -6.97
N GLU A 66 -1.25 -13.20 -5.87
CA GLU A 66 -1.99 -13.04 -4.62
C GLU A 66 -1.75 -11.66 -4.00
N VAL A 67 -0.51 -11.16 -4.07
CA VAL A 67 -0.22 -9.78 -3.65
C VAL A 67 -1.08 -8.79 -4.42
N THR A 68 -1.14 -8.96 -5.74
CA THR A 68 -1.97 -8.11 -6.60
C THR A 68 -3.44 -8.12 -6.18
N CYS A 69 -3.99 -9.30 -5.87
CA CYS A 69 -5.38 -9.44 -5.45
C CYS A 69 -5.67 -8.77 -4.11
N ARG A 70 -4.69 -8.68 -3.23
CA ARG A 70 -4.85 -8.10 -1.89
C ARG A 70 -4.55 -6.62 -1.81
N MET A 71 -4.01 -6.01 -2.88
CA MET A 71 -3.73 -4.58 -2.89
C MET A 71 -5.00 -3.76 -2.72
N ILE A 72 -4.92 -2.71 -1.89
CA ILE A 72 -6.03 -1.78 -1.69
C ILE A 72 -6.36 -1.09 -3.01
N ASP A 73 -5.33 -0.55 -3.68
CA ASP A 73 -5.50 0.05 -5.00
C ASP A 73 -5.32 -1.02 -6.08
N LYS A 74 -6.42 -1.42 -6.71
CA LYS A 74 -6.42 -2.47 -7.75
C LYS A 74 -5.70 -2.04 -9.04
N ASN A 75 -5.46 -0.74 -9.20
CA ASN A 75 -4.72 -0.21 -10.35
C ASN A 75 -3.21 -0.17 -10.11
N SER A 76 -2.74 -0.53 -8.92
CA SER A 76 -1.32 -0.56 -8.62
C SER A 76 -0.61 -1.64 -9.42
N ASN A 77 0.59 -1.30 -9.93
CA ASN A 77 1.45 -2.27 -10.60
C ASN A 77 2.29 -3.01 -9.55
N ALA A 78 1.79 -4.15 -9.09
CA ALA A 78 2.45 -4.93 -8.05
C ALA A 78 3.84 -5.42 -8.46
N THR A 79 4.02 -5.79 -9.71
CA THR A 79 5.34 -6.22 -10.23
C THR A 79 6.38 -5.12 -10.04
N ARG A 80 6.03 -3.90 -10.41
CA ARG A 80 6.92 -2.75 -10.29
C ARG A 80 7.20 -2.40 -8.82
N LEU A 81 6.17 -2.46 -7.97
CA LEU A 81 6.29 -2.18 -6.54
C LEU A 81 7.23 -3.18 -5.87
N VAL A 82 7.03 -4.47 -6.17
CA VAL A 82 7.88 -5.54 -5.64
C VAL A 82 9.33 -5.36 -6.09
N GLU A 83 9.56 -5.02 -7.36
CA GLU A 83 10.92 -4.82 -7.88
C GLU A 83 11.62 -3.65 -7.17
N LYS A 84 10.92 -2.55 -6.95
CA LYS A 84 11.47 -1.42 -6.21
C LYS A 84 11.79 -1.79 -4.76
N LEU A 85 10.93 -2.55 -4.11
CA LEU A 85 11.16 -3.01 -2.74
C LEU A 85 12.32 -4.00 -2.67
N ARG A 86 12.44 -4.87 -3.68
CA ARG A 86 13.57 -5.81 -3.77
C ARG A 86 14.90 -5.05 -3.85
N LYS A 87 14.96 -4.01 -4.68
CA LYS A 87 16.16 -3.18 -4.79
C LYS A 87 16.55 -2.51 -3.49
N LYS A 88 15.56 -2.19 -2.66
CA LYS A 88 15.78 -1.63 -1.32
C LYS A 88 16.13 -2.69 -0.27
N GLY A 89 16.08 -3.97 -0.64
CA GLY A 89 16.35 -5.06 0.28
C GLY A 89 15.23 -5.38 1.26
N LEU A 90 14.01 -4.88 1.00
CA LEU A 90 12.87 -5.03 1.91
C LEU A 90 12.05 -6.27 1.62
N VAL A 91 12.13 -6.81 0.41
CA VAL A 91 11.47 -8.04 0.01
C VAL A 91 12.44 -8.93 -0.75
N LYS A 92 12.11 -10.21 -0.78
CA LYS A 92 12.83 -11.24 -1.53
C LYS A 92 11.88 -11.79 -2.59
N ARG A 93 12.39 -12.00 -3.78
CA ARG A 93 11.65 -12.56 -4.90
C ARG A 93 12.31 -13.85 -5.34
N GLU A 94 11.55 -14.94 -5.40
CA GLU A 94 12.03 -16.23 -5.85
C GLU A 94 11.11 -16.82 -6.92
N THR A 95 11.72 -17.37 -7.98
CA THR A 95 10.97 -18.12 -8.98
C THR A 95 10.87 -19.57 -8.51
N CYS A 96 9.68 -20.16 -8.61
CA CYS A 96 9.48 -21.55 -8.24
C CYS A 96 10.26 -22.47 -9.21
N ALA A 97 11.03 -23.43 -8.66
CA ALA A 97 11.83 -24.36 -9.46
C ALA A 97 10.97 -25.22 -10.38
N ASN A 98 9.77 -25.58 -9.95
CA ASN A 98 8.86 -26.45 -10.70
C ASN A 98 7.92 -25.69 -11.64
N ASN A 99 7.83 -24.38 -11.49
CA ASN A 99 6.95 -23.54 -12.30
C ASN A 99 7.54 -22.14 -12.44
N ARG A 100 8.18 -21.89 -13.58
CA ARG A 100 8.84 -20.59 -13.85
C ARG A 100 7.89 -19.41 -13.89
N ARG A 101 6.58 -19.64 -14.05
CA ARG A 101 5.58 -18.59 -14.05
C ARG A 101 5.17 -18.19 -12.63
N GLN A 102 5.45 -19.04 -11.66
CA GLN A 102 5.16 -18.76 -10.26
C GLN A 102 6.30 -17.98 -9.65
N VAL A 103 5.98 -16.82 -9.12
CA VAL A 103 6.93 -15.95 -8.42
C VAL A 103 6.45 -15.79 -6.99
N ASP A 104 7.29 -16.18 -6.05
CA ASP A 104 7.02 -16.11 -4.62
C ASP A 104 7.72 -14.90 -4.02
N ILE A 105 6.99 -14.13 -3.23
CA ILE A 105 7.48 -12.93 -2.59
C ILE A 105 7.40 -13.10 -1.08
N SER A 106 8.48 -12.72 -0.40
CA SER A 106 8.52 -12.72 1.07
C SER A 106 9.15 -11.44 1.59
N ILE A 107 8.78 -11.06 2.81
CA ILE A 107 9.38 -9.89 3.46
C ILE A 107 10.71 -10.29 4.11
N THR A 108 11.71 -9.41 4.03
CA THR A 108 13.01 -9.62 4.66
C THR A 108 13.01 -9.12 6.09
N ALA A 109 14.06 -9.46 6.86
CA ALA A 109 14.26 -8.91 8.20
C ALA A 109 14.31 -7.39 8.17
N LYS A 110 14.93 -6.80 7.14
CA LYS A 110 14.97 -5.35 6.96
C LYS A 110 13.57 -4.77 6.73
N GLY A 111 12.76 -5.45 5.92
CA GLY A 111 11.36 -5.05 5.70
C GLY A 111 10.54 -5.10 6.98
N LEU A 112 10.68 -6.14 7.77
CA LEU A 112 10.02 -6.26 9.07
C LEU A 112 10.46 -5.15 10.02
N ASP A 113 11.74 -4.79 10.02
CA ASP A 113 12.28 -3.72 10.86
C ASP A 113 11.68 -2.36 10.47
N VAL A 114 11.58 -2.07 9.17
CA VAL A 114 10.95 -0.83 8.69
C VAL A 114 9.52 -0.73 9.20
N LEU A 115 8.73 -1.80 9.05
CA LEU A 115 7.34 -1.81 9.54
C LEU A 115 7.26 -1.64 11.05
N SER A 116 8.18 -2.27 11.78
CA SER A 116 8.23 -2.14 13.25
C SER A 116 8.48 -0.70 13.69
N ARG A 117 9.37 0.00 12.99
CA ARG A 117 9.65 1.42 13.27
C ARG A 117 8.43 2.29 13.00
N ILE A 118 7.73 2.03 11.88
CA ILE A 118 6.52 2.77 11.54
C ILE A 118 5.43 2.53 12.59
N ASP A 119 5.26 1.28 13.03
CA ASP A 119 4.26 0.93 14.05
C ASP A 119 4.49 1.69 15.37
N LYS A 120 5.75 1.93 15.73
CA LYS A 120 6.09 2.64 16.96
C LYS A 120 5.73 4.12 16.93
N GLU A 121 5.57 4.69 15.76
CA GLU A 121 5.22 6.10 15.57
C GLU A 121 3.70 6.34 15.61
N SER A 122 2.92 5.28 15.64
CA SER A 122 1.44 5.36 15.58
C SER A 122 0.83 5.58 16.97
#